data_ff7f8404230617c2d6f71edd82abfa87
#
_entry.id   ff7f8404230617c2d6f71edd82abfa87
#
_cell.length_a   1.000
_cell.length_b   1.000
_cell.length_c   1.000
_cell.angle_alpha   90.00
_cell.angle_beta   90.00
_cell.angle_gamma   90.00
#
_symmetry.space_group_name_H-M   'P 1'
#
loop_
_entity.id
_entity.type
_entity.pdbx_description
1 polymer ?
#
loop_
_entity_poly.entity_id
_entity_poly.type
_entity_poly.pdbx_seq_one_letter_code
_entity_poly.pdbx_strand_id
1 'polypeptide(L)'
;MGSCTLIASDKTGTLTCNQLSVERVLPADGVALERLARAAVLCNEADLHCRDGDWVGRGDPTDVALLQFARQQGLSRERALLAEPQRNAIPFEPEHRFAASFHAARTGGISVLVKGAPERVLPMCNASPASQRHWLEQAVALAGEGLRVLALAEGRGLEPLGEQATPPEPSGLECLGLLGLMDPLRPGAALAVQRCHEAGIRVWMITGDHPITAAAIARQLGLLQGRDAVVEGRELEQASPRQLQRLVASRCVFARMAPHQKLQLVQAAQRAGHFVAVTGDCVNDAPALRAAQIGIAMGRSGTDVAREAADLVLADDGFASIVAGIEEGRIAYANVRKVIALLVSSGAAEIVLITLAVASGLPLPLLPVQLLWLNLATNGVQDVALAFEPAEGDVLRQRPRPPQEPVFDRLMRQRTVLAALVMGVVGFALYAALLQRGWPLEQARNALLLQMVLFENVQIGNCRLERHSVFSASPLRSPLLLAGTAAAFALHVLMMHSSWGQHLLGTGPLPLQQWLVQLALSLSVLLAVELQKWIQRRGDRGSSPANTPPGC
;
A
#
# COMPACT_ATOMS: atom_id res chain seq x y z
N MET A 1 0.77 6.46 -6.85
CA MET A 1 0.94 5.11 -6.24
C MET A 1 1.34 4.03 -7.25
N GLY A 2 0.67 3.88 -8.40
CA GLY A 2 0.89 2.77 -9.36
C GLY A 2 2.31 2.59 -9.91
N SER A 3 3.12 3.64 -9.97
CA SER A 3 4.53 3.60 -10.41
C SER A 3 5.53 3.36 -9.29
N CYS A 4 5.07 3.11 -8.05
CA CYS A 4 5.94 2.89 -6.90
C CYS A 4 6.82 1.66 -7.13
N THR A 5 8.13 1.81 -6.93
CA THR A 5 9.13 0.74 -7.05
C THR A 5 9.76 0.39 -5.70
N LEU A 6 9.61 1.27 -4.70
CA LEU A 6 10.16 1.09 -3.37
C LEU A 6 9.28 1.78 -2.34
N ILE A 7 8.96 1.06 -1.26
CA ILE A 7 8.29 1.60 -0.08
C ILE A 7 9.30 1.60 1.07
N ALA A 8 9.62 2.78 1.59
CA ALA A 8 10.43 2.95 2.79
C ALA A 8 9.51 3.14 3.99
N SER A 9 9.29 2.06 4.73
CA SER A 9 8.34 2.01 5.84
C SER A 9 9.04 2.20 7.19
N ASP A 10 8.45 3.02 8.04
CA ASP A 10 8.74 2.94 9.47
C ASP A 10 8.24 1.60 10.03
N LYS A 11 8.91 1.11 11.08
CA LYS A 11 8.47 -0.07 11.80
C LYS A 11 7.29 0.24 12.71
N THR A 12 7.50 1.16 13.66
CA THR A 12 6.58 1.46 14.76
C THR A 12 5.36 2.20 14.25
N GLY A 13 4.16 1.78 14.68
CA GLY A 13 2.92 2.42 14.26
C GLY A 13 2.48 2.17 12.82
N THR A 14 3.39 1.67 11.95
CA THR A 14 3.10 1.37 10.53
C THR A 14 3.03 -0.13 10.25
N LEU A 15 4.14 -0.85 10.45
CA LEU A 15 4.20 -2.31 10.28
C LEU A 15 3.76 -3.03 11.56
N THR A 16 3.89 -2.36 12.72
CA THR A 16 3.49 -2.85 14.03
C THR A 16 2.35 -2.00 14.61
N CYS A 17 1.71 -2.51 15.65
CA CYS A 17 0.54 -1.87 16.27
C CYS A 17 0.89 -0.63 17.12
N ASN A 18 2.18 -0.35 17.38
CA ASN A 18 2.65 0.63 18.35
C ASN A 18 2.08 0.41 19.76
N GLN A 19 1.88 -0.86 20.10
CA GLN A 19 1.38 -1.28 21.40
C GLN A 19 2.21 -2.45 21.86
N LEU A 20 3.00 -2.25 22.92
CA LEU A 20 3.70 -3.37 23.53
C LEU A 20 2.70 -4.37 24.11
N SER A 21 2.98 -5.65 23.92
CA SER A 21 2.27 -6.76 24.54
C SER A 21 3.25 -7.77 25.11
N VAL A 22 2.83 -8.53 26.14
CA VAL A 22 3.61 -9.64 26.70
C VAL A 22 3.37 -10.86 25.82
N GLU A 23 4.40 -11.24 25.04
CA GLU A 23 4.34 -12.36 24.08
C GLU A 23 4.92 -13.66 24.64
N ARG A 24 5.83 -13.55 25.59
CA ARG A 24 6.48 -14.69 26.25
C ARG A 24 6.49 -14.51 27.75
N VAL A 25 6.14 -15.57 28.45
CA VAL A 25 6.18 -15.62 29.91
C VAL A 25 7.01 -16.84 30.30
N LEU A 26 8.09 -16.64 31.06
CA LEU A 26 8.93 -17.68 31.62
C LEU A 26 8.87 -17.57 33.15
N PRO A 27 7.93 -18.26 33.81
CA PRO A 27 7.87 -18.31 35.29
C PRO A 27 9.05 -19.10 35.85
N ALA A 28 9.49 -18.75 37.05
CA ALA A 28 10.44 -19.54 37.78
C ALA A 28 9.79 -20.86 38.28
N ASP A 29 10.62 -21.89 38.53
CA ASP A 29 10.14 -23.18 38.95
C ASP A 29 9.26 -23.08 40.22
N GLY A 30 8.04 -23.59 40.11
CA GLY A 30 7.05 -23.54 41.18
C GLY A 30 6.34 -22.20 41.39
N VAL A 31 6.62 -21.18 40.56
CA VAL A 31 5.95 -19.88 40.60
C VAL A 31 4.71 -19.92 39.73
N ALA A 32 3.55 -19.67 40.33
CA ALA A 32 2.29 -19.54 39.61
C ALA A 32 2.23 -18.22 38.78
N LEU A 33 1.60 -18.28 37.60
CA LEU A 33 1.40 -17.11 36.75
C LEU A 33 0.70 -15.95 37.45
N GLU A 34 -0.17 -16.25 38.40
CA GLU A 34 -0.86 -15.24 39.22
C GLU A 34 0.11 -14.37 40.04
N ARG A 35 1.24 -14.94 40.53
CA ARG A 35 2.27 -14.17 41.27
C ARG A 35 3.00 -13.20 40.34
N LEU A 36 3.34 -13.64 39.11
CA LEU A 36 3.92 -12.78 38.10
C LEU A 36 2.93 -11.64 37.72
N ALA A 37 1.67 -11.99 37.47
CA ALA A 37 0.63 -11.02 37.16
C ALA A 37 0.39 -10.03 38.30
N ARG A 38 0.42 -10.51 39.57
CA ARG A 38 0.32 -9.64 40.74
C ARG A 38 1.51 -8.67 40.83
N ALA A 39 2.72 -9.13 40.59
CA ALA A 39 3.90 -8.26 40.56
C ALA A 39 3.82 -7.23 39.42
N ALA A 40 3.36 -7.64 38.25
CA ALA A 40 3.16 -6.76 37.09
C ALA A 40 2.12 -5.66 37.33
N VAL A 41 1.06 -5.96 38.10
CA VAL A 41 -0.01 -4.99 38.43
C VAL A 41 0.43 -4.03 39.54
N LEU A 42 1.04 -4.53 40.58
CA LEU A 42 1.38 -3.74 41.77
C LEU A 42 2.62 -2.87 41.57
N CYS A 43 3.65 -3.39 40.84
CA CYS A 43 4.81 -2.60 40.45
C CYS A 43 4.54 -1.89 39.11
N ASN A 44 3.59 -0.94 39.11
CA ASN A 44 3.08 -0.33 37.88
C ASN A 44 2.60 1.09 38.12
N GLU A 45 2.89 2.01 37.20
CA GLU A 45 2.50 3.41 37.26
C GLU A 45 1.42 3.80 36.22
N ALA A 46 1.08 2.87 35.30
CA ALA A 46 0.07 3.12 34.28
C ALA A 46 -1.36 2.81 34.80
N ASP A 47 -2.34 3.29 34.06
CA ASP A 47 -3.76 3.01 34.26
C ASP A 47 -4.38 2.38 33.00
N LEU A 48 -5.41 1.56 33.22
CA LEU A 48 -6.15 0.87 32.16
C LEU A 48 -7.65 1.10 32.35
N HIS A 49 -8.28 1.81 31.43
CA HIS A 49 -9.70 2.16 31.48
C HIS A 49 -10.47 1.53 30.34
N CYS A 50 -11.72 1.11 30.59
CA CYS A 50 -12.63 0.68 29.55
C CYS A 50 -13.40 1.89 29.01
N ARG A 51 -13.28 2.16 27.71
CA ARG A 51 -14.03 3.20 27.01
C ARG A 51 -14.68 2.58 25.78
N ASP A 52 -16.00 2.69 25.65
CA ASP A 52 -16.78 2.17 24.52
C ASP A 52 -16.60 0.66 24.23
N GLY A 53 -16.24 -0.13 25.27
CA GLY A 53 -15.95 -1.56 25.15
C GLY A 53 -14.48 -1.90 24.93
N ASP A 54 -13.65 -0.93 24.57
CA ASP A 54 -12.21 -1.07 24.36
C ASP A 54 -11.41 -0.65 25.59
N TRP A 55 -10.29 -1.34 25.83
CA TRP A 55 -9.39 -1.03 26.94
C TRP A 55 -8.28 -0.08 26.48
N VAL A 56 -8.31 1.13 27.04
CA VAL A 56 -7.34 2.18 26.73
C VAL A 56 -6.37 2.33 27.89
N GLY A 57 -5.08 2.17 27.61
CA GLY A 57 -3.99 2.37 28.56
C GLY A 57 -3.51 3.80 28.58
N ARG A 58 -3.17 4.32 29.78
CA ARG A 58 -2.54 5.62 30.00
C ARG A 58 -1.29 5.43 30.86
N GLY A 59 -0.13 5.85 30.35
CA GLY A 59 1.17 5.73 31.02
C GLY A 59 2.24 5.16 30.10
N ASP A 60 3.35 4.69 30.67
CA ASP A 60 4.42 4.05 29.90
C ASP A 60 3.90 2.80 29.16
N PRO A 61 4.23 2.61 27.88
CA PRO A 61 3.76 1.47 27.09
C PRO A 61 4.12 0.10 27.69
N THR A 62 5.26 -0.01 28.38
CA THR A 62 5.69 -1.23 29.07
C THR A 62 4.74 -1.54 30.23
N ASP A 63 4.38 -0.53 30.97
CA ASP A 63 3.48 -0.63 32.12
C ASP A 63 2.05 -0.97 31.68
N VAL A 64 1.58 -0.38 30.61
CA VAL A 64 0.29 -0.71 30.00
C VAL A 64 0.27 -2.18 29.55
N ALA A 65 1.34 -2.67 28.92
CA ALA A 65 1.45 -4.07 28.51
C ALA A 65 1.39 -5.04 29.71
N LEU A 66 2.04 -4.67 30.80
CA LEU A 66 1.99 -5.45 32.06
C LEU A 66 0.59 -5.47 32.67
N LEU A 67 -0.15 -4.35 32.63
CA LEU A 67 -1.55 -4.32 33.09
C LEU A 67 -2.47 -5.17 32.21
N GLN A 68 -2.27 -5.15 30.89
CA GLN A 68 -3.02 -6.00 29.97
C GLN A 68 -2.76 -7.49 30.21
N PHE A 69 -1.50 -7.86 30.41
CA PHE A 69 -1.12 -9.23 30.79
C PHE A 69 -1.81 -9.66 32.08
N ALA A 70 -1.74 -8.84 33.13
CA ALA A 70 -2.34 -9.16 34.42
C ALA A 70 -3.87 -9.28 34.32
N ARG A 71 -4.52 -8.45 33.51
CA ARG A 71 -5.96 -8.53 33.25
C ARG A 71 -6.34 -9.86 32.56
N GLN A 72 -5.53 -10.34 31.62
CA GLN A 72 -5.74 -11.66 31.00
C GLN A 72 -5.69 -12.80 32.02
N GLN A 73 -4.95 -12.60 33.13
CA GLN A 73 -4.91 -13.52 34.27
C GLN A 73 -6.00 -13.24 35.33
N GLY A 74 -6.98 -12.36 35.01
CA GLY A 74 -8.12 -12.04 35.89
C GLY A 74 -7.83 -11.03 37.00
N LEU A 75 -6.68 -10.35 36.98
CA LEU A 75 -6.30 -9.33 37.95
C LEU A 75 -6.57 -7.92 37.47
N SER A 76 -7.17 -7.07 38.31
CA SER A 76 -7.29 -5.64 38.06
C SER A 76 -6.46 -4.85 39.07
N ARG A 77 -5.87 -3.73 38.61
CA ARG A 77 -5.04 -2.86 39.45
C ARG A 77 -5.78 -2.33 40.67
N GLU A 78 -7.02 -1.90 40.48
CA GLU A 78 -7.86 -1.36 41.56
C GLU A 78 -8.05 -2.40 42.68
N ARG A 79 -8.41 -3.65 42.32
CA ARG A 79 -8.60 -4.73 43.31
C ARG A 79 -7.30 -5.12 43.98
N ALA A 80 -6.17 -5.13 43.25
CA ALA A 80 -4.88 -5.45 43.78
C ALA A 80 -4.42 -4.39 44.81
N LEU A 81 -4.56 -3.09 44.49
CA LEU A 81 -4.23 -1.97 45.37
C LEU A 81 -5.14 -1.88 46.59
N LEU A 82 -6.44 -2.24 46.46
CA LEU A 82 -7.36 -2.32 47.61
C LEU A 82 -6.92 -3.44 48.58
N ALA A 83 -6.46 -4.55 48.04
CA ALA A 83 -6.00 -5.68 48.84
C ALA A 83 -4.61 -5.48 49.46
N GLU A 84 -3.74 -4.76 48.76
CA GLU A 84 -2.35 -4.51 49.15
C GLU A 84 -2.01 -3.02 48.83
N PRO A 85 -2.39 -2.11 49.74
CA PRO A 85 -2.15 -0.67 49.51
C PRO A 85 -0.67 -0.34 49.38
N GLN A 86 -0.34 0.49 48.42
CA GLN A 86 1.01 0.99 48.20
C GLN A 86 1.42 1.91 49.34
N ARG A 87 2.64 1.76 49.81
CA ARG A 87 3.23 2.56 50.89
C ARG A 87 4.36 3.45 50.40
N ASN A 88 5.15 2.94 49.46
CA ASN A 88 6.25 3.70 48.86
C ASN A 88 6.59 3.13 47.47
N ALA A 89 7.42 3.83 46.69
CA ALA A 89 7.91 3.38 45.41
C ALA A 89 9.29 3.96 45.09
N ILE A 90 10.05 3.23 44.28
CA ILE A 90 11.20 3.70 43.53
C ILE A 90 10.77 3.74 42.08
N PRO A 91 10.57 4.94 41.46
CA PRO A 91 10.16 5.05 40.08
C PRO A 91 11.23 4.52 39.13
N PHE A 92 10.85 4.21 37.91
CA PHE A 92 11.80 3.81 36.90
C PHE A 92 12.66 4.99 36.46
N GLU A 93 13.97 4.82 36.56
CA GLU A 93 14.95 5.74 35.98
C GLU A 93 15.88 4.96 35.03
N PRO A 94 16.23 5.53 33.85
CA PRO A 94 17.09 4.87 32.87
C PRO A 94 18.47 4.48 33.43
N GLU A 95 18.98 5.24 34.38
CA GLU A 95 20.25 5.00 35.07
C GLU A 95 20.19 3.77 35.96
N HIS A 96 19.07 3.60 36.68
CA HIS A 96 18.86 2.49 37.61
C HIS A 96 18.37 1.22 36.92
N ARG A 97 17.63 1.33 35.82
CA ARG A 97 17.07 0.26 34.99
C ARG A 97 16.14 -0.70 35.73
N PHE A 98 15.53 -0.25 36.81
CA PHE A 98 14.49 -0.99 37.55
C PHE A 98 13.50 -0.01 38.17
N ALA A 99 12.33 -0.51 38.52
CA ALA A 99 11.35 0.13 39.37
C ALA A 99 11.00 -0.82 40.50
N ALA A 100 10.66 -0.28 41.68
CA ALA A 100 10.22 -1.07 42.83
C ALA A 100 8.98 -0.45 43.48
N SER A 101 8.09 -1.26 44.00
CA SER A 101 6.94 -0.82 44.77
C SER A 101 6.82 -1.57 46.07
N PHE A 102 6.42 -0.86 47.11
CA PHE A 102 6.33 -1.35 48.48
C PHE A 102 4.86 -1.31 48.91
N HIS A 103 4.32 -2.46 49.29
CA HIS A 103 2.90 -2.63 49.59
C HIS A 103 2.68 -3.25 50.99
N ALA A 104 1.58 -2.86 51.63
CA ALA A 104 1.16 -3.53 52.85
C ALA A 104 0.72 -4.97 52.54
N ALA A 105 1.46 -5.97 53.03
CA ALA A 105 1.16 -7.36 52.75
C ALA A 105 -0.08 -7.84 53.52
N ARG A 106 -0.91 -8.69 52.92
CA ARG A 106 -2.09 -9.28 53.56
C ARG A 106 -1.78 -10.08 54.83
N THR A 107 -0.58 -10.63 54.92
CA THR A 107 -0.09 -11.43 56.05
C THR A 107 0.67 -10.61 57.10
N GLY A 108 0.67 -9.27 56.97
CA GLY A 108 1.47 -8.35 57.77
C GLY A 108 2.87 -8.12 57.19
N GLY A 109 3.46 -6.95 57.51
CA GLY A 109 4.74 -6.50 56.97
C GLY A 109 4.62 -5.81 55.60
N ILE A 110 5.75 -5.66 54.95
CA ILE A 110 5.86 -5.00 53.61
C ILE A 110 6.20 -6.04 52.55
N SER A 111 5.42 -6.10 51.49
CA SER A 111 5.72 -6.81 50.25
C SER A 111 6.48 -5.86 49.31
N VAL A 112 7.63 -6.29 48.82
CA VAL A 112 8.47 -5.54 47.89
C VAL A 112 8.39 -6.23 46.53
N LEU A 113 7.97 -5.46 45.50
CA LEU A 113 7.85 -5.96 44.14
C LEU A 113 8.78 -5.15 43.25
N VAL A 114 9.54 -5.82 42.41
CA VAL A 114 10.54 -5.22 41.55
C VAL A 114 10.34 -5.68 40.12
N LYS A 115 10.43 -4.74 39.18
CA LYS A 115 10.51 -5.00 37.73
C LYS A 115 11.69 -4.27 37.13
N GLY A 116 12.34 -4.82 36.13
CA GLY A 116 13.44 -4.13 35.46
C GLY A 116 14.23 -5.01 34.50
N ALA A 117 15.36 -4.47 34.07
CA ALA A 117 16.29 -5.18 33.22
C ALA A 117 16.84 -6.44 33.95
N PRO A 118 16.89 -7.62 33.32
CA PRO A 118 17.35 -8.85 33.97
C PRO A 118 18.72 -8.70 34.61
N GLU A 119 19.67 -8.05 33.95
CA GLU A 119 21.02 -7.81 34.46
C GLU A 119 21.06 -6.93 35.72
N ARG A 120 19.96 -6.23 36.02
CA ARG A 120 19.84 -5.37 37.20
C ARG A 120 19.03 -6.03 38.31
N VAL A 121 17.94 -6.72 37.96
CA VAL A 121 17.02 -7.34 38.94
C VAL A 121 17.55 -8.68 39.46
N LEU A 122 18.16 -9.53 38.62
CA LEU A 122 18.64 -10.85 39.05
C LEU A 122 19.71 -10.78 40.14
N PRO A 123 20.66 -9.84 40.16
CA PRO A 123 21.59 -9.67 41.29
C PRO A 123 20.93 -9.31 42.60
N MET A 124 19.72 -8.70 42.59
CA MET A 124 18.95 -8.40 43.82
C MET A 124 18.28 -9.65 44.41
N CYS A 125 18.22 -10.74 43.63
CA CYS A 125 17.56 -11.97 44.03
C CYS A 125 18.50 -12.88 44.84
N ASN A 126 17.92 -13.59 45.82
CA ASN A 126 18.62 -14.58 46.60
C ASN A 126 18.72 -15.90 45.82
N ALA A 127 19.54 -15.91 44.78
CA ALA A 127 19.72 -17.03 43.88
C ALA A 127 21.20 -17.43 43.79
N SER A 128 21.47 -18.72 43.56
CA SER A 128 22.84 -19.18 43.35
C SER A 128 23.45 -18.55 42.07
N PRO A 129 24.79 -18.40 42.02
CA PRO A 129 25.45 -17.89 40.80
C PRO A 129 25.15 -18.72 39.54
N ALA A 130 24.87 -20.02 39.70
CA ALA A 130 24.47 -20.88 38.60
C ALA A 130 23.05 -20.56 38.10
N SER A 131 22.11 -20.32 39.02
CA SER A 131 20.74 -19.92 38.69
C SER A 131 20.68 -18.53 38.05
N GLN A 132 21.46 -17.59 38.56
CA GLN A 132 21.53 -16.23 37.95
C GLN A 132 22.07 -16.31 36.53
N ARG A 133 23.09 -17.10 36.26
CA ARG A 133 23.60 -17.30 34.87
C ARG A 133 22.56 -17.93 33.97
N HIS A 134 21.85 -18.96 34.44
CA HIS A 134 20.77 -19.58 33.67
C HIS A 134 19.70 -18.57 33.28
N TRP A 135 19.23 -17.73 34.20
CA TRP A 135 18.25 -16.69 33.92
C TRP A 135 18.75 -15.63 32.94
N LEU A 136 20.02 -15.23 33.02
CA LEU A 136 20.63 -14.32 32.07
C LEU A 136 20.74 -14.94 30.67
N GLU A 137 21.06 -16.24 30.58
CA GLU A 137 21.07 -16.96 29.29
C GLU A 137 19.66 -17.03 28.68
N GLN A 138 18.62 -17.29 29.48
CA GLN A 138 17.23 -17.23 29.03
C GLN A 138 16.83 -15.83 28.59
N ALA A 139 17.23 -14.81 29.30
CA ALA A 139 16.97 -13.43 28.92
C ALA A 139 17.64 -13.05 27.58
N VAL A 140 18.89 -13.50 27.36
CA VAL A 140 19.61 -13.33 26.10
C VAL A 140 18.92 -14.09 24.95
N ALA A 141 18.43 -15.31 25.20
CA ALA A 141 17.70 -16.09 24.21
C ALA A 141 16.40 -15.38 23.80
N LEU A 142 15.60 -14.90 24.75
CA LEU A 142 14.39 -14.11 24.47
C LEU A 142 14.70 -12.80 23.73
N ALA A 143 15.76 -12.10 24.14
CA ALA A 143 16.22 -10.91 23.44
C ALA A 143 16.66 -11.22 22.00
N GLY A 144 17.24 -12.40 21.77
CA GLY A 144 17.59 -12.91 20.43
C GLY A 144 16.36 -13.16 19.55
N GLU A 145 15.18 -13.42 20.13
CA GLU A 145 13.88 -13.46 19.44
C GLU A 145 13.32 -12.05 19.13
N GLY A 146 14.02 -10.98 19.55
CA GLY A 146 13.58 -9.60 19.35
C GLY A 146 12.69 -9.05 20.45
N LEU A 147 12.55 -9.78 21.55
CA LEU A 147 11.72 -9.37 22.68
C LEU A 147 12.47 -8.40 23.61
N ARG A 148 11.75 -7.42 24.14
CA ARG A 148 12.20 -6.61 25.27
C ARG A 148 11.97 -7.43 26.54
N VAL A 149 13.03 -7.82 27.22
CA VAL A 149 12.93 -8.72 28.39
C VAL A 149 12.90 -7.92 29.68
N LEU A 150 11.93 -8.22 30.53
CA LEU A 150 11.84 -7.74 31.90
C LEU A 150 11.91 -8.91 32.88
N ALA A 151 12.67 -8.76 33.97
CA ALA A 151 12.63 -9.63 35.11
C ALA A 151 11.68 -9.07 36.17
N LEU A 152 10.91 -9.97 36.79
CA LEU A 152 10.05 -9.67 37.91
C LEU A 152 10.57 -10.41 39.16
N ALA A 153 10.58 -9.72 40.29
CA ALA A 153 11.00 -10.30 41.58
C ALA A 153 10.12 -9.81 42.73
N GLU A 154 10.05 -10.59 43.77
CA GLU A 154 9.27 -10.33 44.97
C GLU A 154 10.10 -10.57 46.23
N GLY A 155 9.88 -9.75 47.25
CA GLY A 155 10.52 -9.92 48.55
C GLY A 155 9.67 -9.41 49.70
N ARG A 156 10.18 -9.57 50.93
CA ARG A 156 9.55 -9.02 52.13
C ARG A 156 10.46 -7.97 52.77
N GLY A 157 9.91 -6.80 53.04
CA GLY A 157 10.57 -5.75 53.80
C GLY A 157 10.39 -5.94 55.29
N LEU A 158 11.37 -5.53 56.10
CA LEU A 158 11.40 -5.80 57.55
C LEU A 158 10.66 -4.74 58.38
N GLU A 159 10.39 -3.53 57.86
CA GLU A 159 9.67 -2.48 58.60
C GLU A 159 8.74 -1.65 57.73
N PRO A 160 7.65 -1.06 58.30
CA PRO A 160 6.81 -0.13 57.59
C PRO A 160 7.61 1.17 57.31
N LEU A 161 8.02 1.35 56.07
CA LEU A 161 8.62 2.61 55.62
C LEU A 161 7.60 3.76 55.78
N GLY A 162 7.97 4.83 56.53
CA GLY A 162 7.16 6.04 56.55
C GLY A 162 7.02 6.62 55.15
N GLU A 163 5.89 7.25 54.87
CA GLU A 163 5.56 7.82 53.52
C GLU A 163 6.61 8.77 52.97
N GLN A 164 7.47 9.35 53.83
CA GLN A 164 8.50 10.32 53.44
C GLN A 164 9.95 9.75 53.48
N ALA A 165 10.11 8.48 53.81
CA ALA A 165 11.43 7.86 53.85
C ALA A 165 11.86 7.41 52.43
N THR A 166 13.09 7.73 52.01
CA THR A 166 13.69 7.19 50.80
C THR A 166 13.87 5.66 50.98
N PRO A 167 13.19 4.83 50.20
CA PRO A 167 13.31 3.39 50.35
C PRO A 167 14.71 2.92 49.96
N PRO A 168 15.28 1.94 50.71
CA PRO A 168 16.57 1.34 50.36
C PRO A 168 16.44 0.55 49.06
N GLU A 169 17.56 0.35 48.36
CA GLU A 169 17.62 -0.53 47.19
C GLU A 169 17.23 -1.97 47.60
N PRO A 170 16.26 -2.57 46.88
CA PRO A 170 15.79 -3.92 47.23
C PRO A 170 16.89 -5.00 47.10
N SER A 171 16.91 -5.94 48.04
CA SER A 171 17.84 -7.07 48.03
C SER A 171 17.19 -8.31 48.66
N GLY A 172 17.77 -9.47 48.43
CA GLY A 172 17.27 -10.72 49.01
C GLY A 172 15.91 -11.17 48.44
N LEU A 173 15.60 -10.81 47.21
CA LEU A 173 14.34 -11.08 46.54
C LEU A 173 14.27 -12.51 45.99
N GLU A 174 13.07 -13.02 45.78
CA GLU A 174 12.78 -14.21 45.00
C GLU A 174 12.54 -13.82 43.54
N CYS A 175 13.26 -14.42 42.60
CA CYS A 175 12.99 -14.22 41.18
C CYS A 175 11.66 -14.92 40.82
N LEU A 176 10.70 -14.17 40.28
CA LEU A 176 9.42 -14.70 39.83
C LEU A 176 9.49 -15.22 38.40
N GLY A 177 10.36 -14.67 37.57
CA GLY A 177 10.51 -15.05 36.17
C GLY A 177 10.80 -13.89 35.25
N LEU A 178 10.76 -14.16 33.93
CA LEU A 178 10.99 -13.22 32.88
C LEU A 178 9.71 -13.01 32.03
N LEU A 179 9.50 -11.78 31.61
CA LEU A 179 8.48 -11.42 30.62
C LEU A 179 9.18 -10.86 29.38
N GLY A 180 8.83 -11.41 28.22
CA GLY A 180 9.25 -10.91 26.92
C GLY A 180 8.14 -10.09 26.26
N LEU A 181 8.42 -8.82 26.00
CA LEU A 181 7.49 -7.88 25.41
C LEU A 181 7.88 -7.56 23.96
N MET A 182 6.89 -7.43 23.09
CA MET A 182 7.08 -7.05 21.70
C MET A 182 5.93 -6.13 21.27
N ASP A 183 6.21 -5.27 20.32
CA ASP A 183 5.19 -4.56 19.56
C ASP A 183 4.77 -5.48 18.39
N PRO A 184 3.57 -6.09 18.43
CA PRO A 184 3.16 -7.10 17.46
C PRO A 184 2.97 -6.49 16.07
N LEU A 185 3.17 -7.33 15.05
CA LEU A 185 2.85 -6.94 13.68
C LEU A 185 1.36 -6.62 13.53
N ARG A 186 1.05 -5.61 12.73
CA ARG A 186 -0.33 -5.36 12.34
C ARG A 186 -0.90 -6.56 11.57
N PRO A 187 -2.17 -6.89 11.78
CA PRO A 187 -2.83 -7.95 11.00
C PRO A 187 -2.69 -7.68 9.50
N GLY A 188 -2.23 -8.69 8.75
CA GLY A 188 -2.05 -8.60 7.30
C GLY A 188 -0.78 -7.90 6.81
N ALA A 189 0.08 -7.34 7.68
CA ALA A 189 1.31 -6.65 7.27
C ALA A 189 2.26 -7.58 6.50
N ALA A 190 2.49 -8.80 6.97
CA ALA A 190 3.35 -9.78 6.29
C ALA A 190 2.81 -10.15 4.90
N LEU A 191 1.50 -10.39 4.78
CA LEU A 191 0.86 -10.65 3.49
C LEU A 191 0.96 -9.47 2.54
N ALA A 192 0.81 -8.24 3.05
CA ALA A 192 0.95 -7.02 2.25
C ALA A 192 2.39 -6.83 1.74
N VAL A 193 3.40 -7.10 2.57
CA VAL A 193 4.82 -7.11 2.17
C VAL A 193 5.07 -8.15 1.07
N GLN A 194 4.55 -9.36 1.23
CA GLN A 194 4.63 -10.40 0.21
C GLN A 194 4.02 -9.95 -1.12
N ARG A 195 2.83 -9.36 -1.11
CA ARG A 195 2.19 -8.80 -2.32
C ARG A 195 3.02 -7.70 -2.97
N CYS A 196 3.68 -6.85 -2.18
CA CYS A 196 4.63 -5.87 -2.71
C CYS A 196 5.76 -6.55 -3.48
N HIS A 197 6.37 -7.60 -2.91
CA HIS A 197 7.45 -8.35 -3.57
C HIS A 197 6.97 -9.02 -4.87
N GLU A 198 5.79 -9.66 -4.85
CA GLU A 198 5.15 -10.24 -6.05
C GLU A 198 4.89 -9.18 -7.13
N ALA A 199 4.56 -7.96 -6.70
CA ALA A 199 4.36 -6.79 -7.56
C ALA A 199 5.67 -6.14 -8.06
N GLY A 200 6.84 -6.70 -7.69
CA GLY A 200 8.15 -6.15 -8.03
C GLY A 200 8.49 -4.86 -7.29
N ILE A 201 7.86 -4.62 -6.15
CA ILE A 201 8.09 -3.45 -5.28
C ILE A 201 8.95 -3.88 -4.11
N ARG A 202 10.05 -3.17 -3.89
CA ARG A 202 10.90 -3.38 -2.72
C ARG A 202 10.28 -2.73 -1.50
N VAL A 203 10.40 -3.39 -0.36
CA VAL A 203 9.96 -2.82 0.93
C VAL A 203 11.19 -2.71 1.82
N TRP A 204 11.44 -1.51 2.33
CA TRP A 204 12.43 -1.25 3.35
C TRP A 204 11.75 -1.06 4.69
N MET A 205 12.33 -1.63 5.71
CA MET A 205 12.00 -1.32 7.10
C MET A 205 13.10 -0.43 7.68
N ILE A 206 12.73 0.77 8.12
CA ILE A 206 13.64 1.76 8.72
C ILE A 206 13.17 1.99 10.13
N THR A 207 14.05 1.79 11.12
CA THR A 207 13.68 1.90 12.54
C THR A 207 14.81 2.45 13.41
N GLY A 208 14.44 3.13 14.51
CA GLY A 208 15.37 3.49 15.57
C GLY A 208 15.74 2.33 16.51
N ASP A 209 15.09 1.17 16.38
CA ASP A 209 15.26 0.01 17.25
C ASP A 209 16.65 -0.63 17.14
N HIS A 210 16.94 -1.49 18.12
CA HIS A 210 18.14 -2.32 18.13
C HIS A 210 18.13 -3.30 16.94
N PRO A 211 19.30 -3.58 16.30
CA PRO A 211 19.40 -4.46 15.14
C PRO A 211 18.80 -5.87 15.34
N ILE A 212 18.94 -6.43 16.54
CA ILE A 212 18.39 -7.76 16.87
C ILE A 212 16.86 -7.74 16.79
N THR A 213 16.23 -6.75 17.40
CA THR A 213 14.77 -6.56 17.35
C THR A 213 14.28 -6.29 15.92
N ALA A 214 14.99 -5.42 15.19
CA ALA A 214 14.69 -5.15 13.80
C ALA A 214 14.80 -6.40 12.92
N ALA A 215 15.83 -7.23 13.13
CA ALA A 215 16.01 -8.48 12.41
C ALA A 215 14.89 -9.50 12.70
N ALA A 216 14.45 -9.62 13.96
CA ALA A 216 13.38 -10.53 14.33
C ALA A 216 12.05 -10.17 13.65
N ILE A 217 11.67 -8.89 13.71
CA ILE A 217 10.46 -8.38 13.05
C ILE A 217 10.56 -8.50 11.53
N ALA A 218 11.72 -8.17 10.95
CA ALA A 218 11.94 -8.27 9.51
C ALA A 218 11.84 -9.71 8.99
N ARG A 219 12.27 -10.71 9.78
CA ARG A 219 12.06 -12.13 9.44
C ARG A 219 10.59 -12.52 9.45
N GLN A 220 9.82 -12.06 10.43
CA GLN A 220 8.37 -12.30 10.48
C GLN A 220 7.63 -11.65 9.30
N LEU A 221 8.13 -10.50 8.80
CA LEU A 221 7.60 -9.82 7.61
C LEU A 221 8.07 -10.44 6.29
N GLY A 222 9.03 -11.38 6.32
CA GLY A 222 9.63 -11.93 5.09
C GLY A 222 10.62 -10.98 4.38
N LEU A 223 11.08 -9.92 5.07
CA LEU A 223 12.08 -8.97 4.54
C LEU A 223 13.52 -9.47 4.64
N LEU A 224 13.80 -10.38 5.56
CA LEU A 224 15.12 -10.99 5.74
C LEU A 224 15.03 -12.50 5.58
N GLN A 225 15.99 -13.07 4.83
CA GLN A 225 16.14 -14.51 4.66
C GLN A 225 17.58 -14.93 5.00
N GLY A 226 17.72 -16.05 5.70
CA GLY A 226 18.99 -16.66 5.99
C GLY A 226 19.96 -15.75 6.74
N ARG A 227 21.10 -15.43 6.11
CA ARG A 227 22.20 -14.61 6.67
C ARG A 227 22.13 -13.14 6.24
N ASP A 228 21.02 -12.65 5.77
CA ASP A 228 20.89 -11.24 5.39
C ASP A 228 21.23 -10.31 6.56
N ALA A 229 21.96 -9.25 6.26
CA ALA A 229 22.45 -8.33 7.27
C ALA A 229 21.53 -7.11 7.42
N VAL A 230 21.31 -6.71 8.66
CA VAL A 230 20.72 -5.43 9.02
C VAL A 230 21.82 -4.36 8.94
N VAL A 231 21.52 -3.21 8.35
CA VAL A 231 22.44 -2.06 8.28
C VAL A 231 22.19 -1.16 9.49
N GLU A 232 23.23 -0.81 10.22
CA GLU A 232 23.13 0.13 11.33
C GLU A 232 23.39 1.58 10.88
N GLY A 233 22.78 2.54 11.59
CA GLY A 233 22.96 3.97 11.32
C GLY A 233 24.44 4.41 11.27
N ARG A 234 25.31 3.82 12.10
CA ARG A 234 26.75 4.09 12.09
C ARG A 234 27.42 3.71 10.77
N GLU A 235 26.99 2.63 10.14
CA GLU A 235 27.52 2.21 8.83
C GLU A 235 27.15 3.23 7.74
N LEU A 236 25.97 3.84 7.85
CA LEU A 236 25.55 4.89 6.92
C LEU A 236 26.38 6.17 7.07
N GLU A 237 26.69 6.58 8.30
CA GLU A 237 27.51 7.77 8.57
C GLU A 237 28.92 7.65 7.96
N GLN A 238 29.48 6.44 7.96
CA GLN A 238 30.81 6.16 7.45
C GLN A 238 30.81 5.78 5.96
N ALA A 239 29.64 5.60 5.34
CA ALA A 239 29.52 5.12 3.97
C ALA A 239 29.88 6.20 2.94
N SER A 240 30.82 5.89 2.04
CA SER A 240 31.03 6.69 0.84
C SER A 240 29.80 6.64 -0.08
N PRO A 241 29.62 7.60 -1.01
CA PRO A 241 28.50 7.59 -1.95
C PRO A 241 28.33 6.29 -2.74
N ARG A 242 29.43 5.64 -3.10
CA ARG A 242 29.41 4.33 -3.78
C ARG A 242 28.97 3.19 -2.86
N GLN A 243 29.38 3.21 -1.61
CA GLN A 243 28.92 2.24 -0.60
C GLN A 243 27.42 2.44 -0.30
N LEU A 244 26.96 3.67 -0.15
CA LEU A 244 25.55 3.98 0.05
C LEU A 244 24.69 3.44 -1.11
N GLN A 245 25.12 3.62 -2.36
CA GLN A 245 24.42 3.04 -3.51
C GLN A 245 24.33 1.50 -3.45
N ARG A 246 25.41 0.83 -3.01
CA ARG A 246 25.39 -0.63 -2.84
C ARG A 246 24.44 -1.07 -1.73
N LEU A 247 24.42 -0.37 -0.60
CA LEU A 247 23.52 -0.64 0.51
C LEU A 247 22.06 -0.48 0.07
N VAL A 248 21.73 0.62 -0.60
CA VAL A 248 20.42 0.89 -1.17
C VAL A 248 19.99 -0.20 -2.17
N ALA A 249 20.92 -0.71 -2.97
CA ALA A 249 20.64 -1.74 -3.97
C ALA A 249 20.41 -3.14 -3.37
N SER A 250 21.03 -3.47 -2.22
CA SER A 250 21.10 -4.84 -1.71
C SER A 250 20.46 -5.05 -0.33
N ARG A 251 20.06 -4.01 0.39
CA ARG A 251 19.57 -4.11 1.77
C ARG A 251 18.12 -3.64 1.89
N CYS A 252 17.42 -4.23 2.85
CA CYS A 252 16.00 -3.95 3.09
C CYS A 252 15.70 -3.53 4.53
N VAL A 253 16.64 -3.70 5.47
CA VAL A 253 16.43 -3.42 6.90
C VAL A 253 17.52 -2.50 7.44
N PHE A 254 17.09 -1.38 7.99
CA PHE A 254 17.93 -0.32 8.53
C PHE A 254 17.55 -0.04 9.98
N ALA A 255 18.47 -0.28 10.92
CA ALA A 255 18.26 -0.19 12.35
C ALA A 255 19.09 0.92 13.01
N ARG A 256 18.69 1.39 14.20
CA ARG A 256 19.31 2.52 14.92
C ARG A 256 19.48 3.76 14.04
N MET A 257 18.44 4.04 13.24
CA MET A 257 18.46 5.15 12.30
C MET A 257 18.03 6.47 12.96
N ALA A 258 18.83 7.51 12.77
CA ALA A 258 18.42 8.86 13.10
C ALA A 258 17.50 9.45 12.00
N PRO A 259 16.65 10.44 12.32
CA PRO A 259 15.70 11.03 11.35
C PRO A 259 16.36 11.55 10.06
N HIS A 260 17.52 12.19 10.15
CA HIS A 260 18.26 12.70 8.99
C HIS A 260 18.76 11.57 8.07
N GLN A 261 19.08 10.40 8.63
CA GLN A 261 19.52 9.24 7.87
C GLN A 261 18.37 8.61 7.08
N LYS A 262 17.12 8.66 7.60
CA LYS A 262 15.93 8.24 6.84
C LYS A 262 15.78 9.10 5.57
N LEU A 263 15.93 10.41 5.68
CA LEU A 263 15.94 11.32 4.53
C LEU A 263 17.08 11.00 3.55
N GLN A 264 18.30 10.73 4.05
CA GLN A 264 19.45 10.37 3.23
C GLN A 264 19.21 9.09 2.41
N LEU A 265 18.61 8.06 3.03
CA LEU A 265 18.24 6.81 2.34
C LEU A 265 17.22 7.05 1.22
N VAL A 266 16.18 7.85 1.50
CA VAL A 266 15.15 8.20 0.51
C VAL A 266 15.78 8.89 -0.70
N GLN A 267 16.60 9.90 -0.47
CA GLN A 267 17.31 10.62 -1.55
C GLN A 267 18.28 9.72 -2.32
N ALA A 268 18.95 8.79 -1.64
CA ALA A 268 19.84 7.84 -2.30
C ALA A 268 19.07 6.85 -3.19
N ALA A 269 17.89 6.38 -2.75
CA ALA A 269 17.02 5.53 -3.55
C ALA A 269 16.47 6.27 -4.78
N GLN A 270 16.09 7.54 -4.65
CA GLN A 270 15.66 8.37 -5.77
C GLN A 270 16.75 8.56 -6.81
N ARG A 271 18.00 8.84 -6.37
CA ARG A 271 19.17 8.93 -7.25
C ARG A 271 19.49 7.60 -7.95
N ALA A 272 19.14 6.47 -7.34
CA ALA A 272 19.23 5.15 -7.94
C ALA A 272 18.10 4.84 -8.94
N GLY A 273 17.16 5.78 -9.15
CA GLY A 273 16.05 5.66 -10.11
C GLY A 273 14.78 5.02 -9.54
N HIS A 274 14.71 4.85 -8.22
CA HIS A 274 13.47 4.37 -7.59
C HIS A 274 12.42 5.46 -7.48
N PHE A 275 11.16 5.08 -7.67
CA PHE A 275 10.00 5.86 -7.30
C PHE A 275 9.62 5.46 -5.87
N VAL A 276 9.92 6.34 -4.92
CA VAL A 276 9.91 6.03 -3.49
C VAL A 276 8.62 6.52 -2.84
N ALA A 277 7.88 5.62 -2.19
CA ALA A 277 6.87 5.95 -1.20
C ALA A 277 7.49 5.85 0.20
N VAL A 278 7.21 6.81 1.07
CA VAL A 278 7.68 6.82 2.47
C VAL A 278 6.47 6.77 3.39
N THR A 279 6.51 5.92 4.42
CA THR A 279 5.51 5.96 5.49
C THR A 279 6.11 6.53 6.77
N GLY A 280 5.29 7.21 7.56
CA GLY A 280 5.67 7.74 8.85
C GLY A 280 4.47 8.19 9.68
N ASP A 281 4.66 8.31 10.99
CA ASP A 281 3.62 8.70 11.95
C ASP A 281 4.04 9.84 12.85
N CYS A 282 5.32 10.22 12.90
CA CYS A 282 5.84 11.20 13.83
C CYS A 282 6.44 12.44 13.15
N VAL A 283 6.72 13.46 13.97
CA VAL A 283 7.35 14.72 13.53
C VAL A 283 8.70 14.47 12.85
N ASN A 284 9.44 13.47 13.32
CA ASN A 284 10.76 13.10 12.81
C ASN A 284 10.73 12.56 11.37
N ASP A 285 9.57 12.11 10.91
CA ASP A 285 9.38 11.56 9.55
C ASP A 285 9.05 12.64 8.52
N ALA A 286 8.59 13.83 8.95
CA ALA A 286 8.14 14.88 8.06
C ALA A 286 9.14 15.27 6.95
N PRO A 287 10.46 15.39 7.22
CA PRO A 287 11.44 15.65 6.15
C PRO A 287 11.51 14.54 5.10
N ALA A 288 11.42 13.27 5.51
CA ALA A 288 11.45 12.13 4.61
C ALA A 288 10.13 11.98 3.83
N LEU A 289 8.97 12.24 4.47
CA LEU A 289 7.66 12.27 3.83
C LEU A 289 7.62 13.31 2.71
N ARG A 290 8.07 14.53 2.97
CA ARG A 290 8.11 15.62 1.96
C ARG A 290 9.11 15.38 0.83
N ALA A 291 10.20 14.69 1.11
CA ALA A 291 11.24 14.40 0.10
C ALA A 291 10.88 13.23 -0.81
N ALA A 292 9.97 12.36 -0.40
CA ALA A 292 9.51 11.23 -1.19
C ALA A 292 8.72 11.68 -2.43
N GLN A 293 8.55 10.81 -3.42
CA GLN A 293 7.58 11.05 -4.47
C GLN A 293 6.13 10.86 -3.97
N ILE A 294 5.96 10.07 -2.90
CA ILE A 294 4.69 9.94 -2.20
C ILE A 294 4.96 9.78 -0.72
N GLY A 295 4.61 10.79 0.06
CA GLY A 295 4.56 10.73 1.52
C GLY A 295 3.23 10.15 1.99
N ILE A 296 3.26 9.20 2.91
CA ILE A 296 2.08 8.51 3.45
C ILE A 296 2.10 8.61 4.98
N ALA A 297 1.13 9.29 5.58
CA ALA A 297 1.00 9.39 7.02
C ALA A 297 -0.09 8.48 7.57
N MET A 298 0.08 8.08 8.84
CA MET A 298 -0.95 7.38 9.59
C MET A 298 -2.04 8.36 10.03
N GLY A 299 -3.31 7.98 9.89
CA GLY A 299 -4.44 8.85 10.17
C GLY A 299 -4.84 8.88 11.63
N ARG A 300 -4.79 7.72 12.30
CA ARG A 300 -5.17 7.57 13.72
C ARG A 300 -4.00 7.82 14.65
N SER A 301 -2.87 7.16 14.41
CA SER A 301 -1.67 7.24 15.25
C SER A 301 -0.73 8.38 14.85
N GLY A 302 -0.85 8.92 13.63
CA GLY A 302 0.03 9.94 13.11
C GLY A 302 -0.17 11.31 13.77
N THR A 303 0.94 12.06 13.93
CA THR A 303 0.91 13.46 14.38
C THR A 303 0.37 14.39 13.29
N ASP A 304 -0.15 15.56 13.68
CA ASP A 304 -0.60 16.59 12.72
C ASP A 304 0.52 16.98 11.75
N VAL A 305 1.74 17.10 12.24
CA VAL A 305 2.92 17.46 11.43
C VAL A 305 3.20 16.39 10.35
N ALA A 306 3.07 15.11 10.71
CA ALA A 306 3.24 14.02 9.73
C ALA A 306 2.12 14.05 8.69
N ARG A 307 0.87 14.26 9.11
CA ARG A 307 -0.29 14.36 8.20
C ARG A 307 -0.19 15.54 7.25
N GLU A 308 0.27 16.71 7.72
CA GLU A 308 0.49 17.90 6.87
C GLU A 308 1.69 17.76 5.92
N ALA A 309 2.66 16.93 6.27
CA ALA A 309 3.83 16.68 5.44
C ALA A 309 3.58 15.62 4.34
N ALA A 310 2.53 14.83 4.45
CA ALA A 310 2.24 13.70 3.59
C ALA A 310 1.28 14.06 2.43
N ASP A 311 1.41 13.34 1.31
CA ASP A 311 0.49 13.43 0.18
C ASP A 311 -0.79 12.60 0.40
N LEU A 312 -0.69 11.54 1.21
CA LEU A 312 -1.78 10.61 1.51
C LEU A 312 -1.84 10.34 3.01
N VAL A 313 -3.05 10.18 3.53
CA VAL A 313 -3.31 9.82 4.92
C VAL A 313 -4.11 8.52 4.96
N LEU A 314 -3.60 7.52 5.69
CA LEU A 314 -4.26 6.21 5.85
C LEU A 314 -5.25 6.27 7.00
N ALA A 315 -6.54 6.22 6.72
CA ALA A 315 -7.59 6.29 7.73
C ALA A 315 -7.59 5.12 8.74
N ASP A 316 -7.05 3.96 8.34
CA ASP A 316 -6.99 2.72 9.13
C ASP A 316 -5.58 2.40 9.68
N ASP A 317 -4.58 3.23 9.36
CA ASP A 317 -3.16 3.01 9.64
C ASP A 317 -2.61 1.67 9.09
N GLY A 318 -3.32 1.06 8.14
CA GLY A 318 -3.03 -0.27 7.64
C GLY A 318 -2.01 -0.28 6.50
N PHE A 319 -0.89 -0.99 6.63
CA PHE A 319 0.06 -1.18 5.51
C PHE A 319 -0.60 -1.88 4.30
N ALA A 320 -1.62 -2.72 4.53
CA ALA A 320 -2.41 -3.36 3.47
C ALA A 320 -3.13 -2.36 2.57
N SER A 321 -3.58 -1.22 3.12
CA SER A 321 -4.23 -0.15 2.37
C SER A 321 -3.28 0.56 1.40
N ILE A 322 -1.96 0.55 1.68
CA ILE A 322 -0.94 1.04 0.74
C ILE A 322 -0.92 0.14 -0.50
N VAL A 323 -0.95 -1.18 -0.31
CA VAL A 323 -0.96 -2.15 -1.42
C VAL A 323 -2.22 -2.01 -2.27
N ALA A 324 -3.38 -1.87 -1.63
CA ALA A 324 -4.64 -1.60 -2.32
C ALA A 324 -4.58 -0.28 -3.12
N GLY A 325 -4.01 0.79 -2.54
CA GLY A 325 -3.80 2.06 -3.22
C GLY A 325 -2.83 1.97 -4.41
N ILE A 326 -1.84 1.08 -4.36
CA ILE A 326 -0.95 0.80 -5.51
C ILE A 326 -1.71 0.06 -6.60
N GLU A 327 -2.50 -0.94 -6.24
CA GLU A 327 -3.34 -1.71 -7.17
C GLU A 327 -4.31 -0.79 -7.91
N GLU A 328 -5.10 -0.01 -7.20
CA GLU A 328 -6.02 0.98 -7.77
C GLU A 328 -5.29 2.04 -8.62
N GLY A 329 -4.12 2.51 -8.17
CA GLY A 329 -3.30 3.43 -8.94
C GLY A 329 -2.79 2.84 -10.27
N ARG A 330 -2.50 1.54 -10.33
CA ARG A 330 -2.15 0.83 -11.57
C ARG A 330 -3.36 0.68 -12.49
N ILE A 331 -4.53 0.36 -11.94
CA ILE A 331 -5.80 0.26 -12.68
C ILE A 331 -6.17 1.61 -13.28
N ALA A 332 -6.18 2.67 -12.47
CA ALA A 332 -6.50 4.02 -12.92
C ALA A 332 -5.57 4.49 -14.05
N TYR A 333 -4.25 4.28 -13.91
CA TYR A 333 -3.29 4.61 -14.95
C TYR A 333 -3.53 3.82 -16.24
N ALA A 334 -3.81 2.52 -16.14
CA ALA A 334 -4.15 1.70 -17.31
C ALA A 334 -5.41 2.19 -18.00
N ASN A 335 -6.44 2.58 -17.23
CA ASN A 335 -7.69 3.11 -17.79
C ASN A 335 -7.52 4.47 -18.44
N VAL A 336 -6.75 5.39 -17.86
CA VAL A 336 -6.37 6.66 -18.50
C VAL A 336 -5.70 6.41 -19.86
N ARG A 337 -4.80 5.43 -19.95
CA ARG A 337 -4.18 5.06 -21.24
C ARG A 337 -5.19 4.55 -22.26
N LYS A 338 -6.17 3.74 -21.85
CA LYS A 338 -7.23 3.23 -22.72
C LYS A 338 -8.09 4.37 -23.29
N VAL A 339 -8.46 5.33 -22.43
CA VAL A 339 -9.21 6.54 -22.85
C VAL A 339 -8.39 7.37 -23.84
N ILE A 340 -7.11 7.63 -23.56
CA ILE A 340 -6.23 8.34 -24.48
C ILE A 340 -6.10 7.59 -25.81
N ALA A 341 -6.01 6.24 -25.79
CA ALA A 341 -5.93 5.45 -27.02
C ALA A 341 -7.21 5.59 -27.87
N LEU A 342 -8.39 5.58 -27.23
CA LEU A 342 -9.67 5.78 -27.91
C LEU A 342 -9.74 7.16 -28.53
N LEU A 343 -9.57 8.22 -27.74
CA LEU A 343 -9.64 9.61 -28.20
C LEU A 343 -8.65 9.94 -29.34
N VAL A 344 -7.40 9.52 -29.19
CA VAL A 344 -6.37 9.81 -30.20
C VAL A 344 -6.61 9.00 -31.48
N SER A 345 -7.10 7.75 -31.38
CA SER A 345 -7.39 6.94 -32.58
C SER A 345 -8.61 7.46 -33.36
N SER A 346 -9.69 7.86 -32.68
CA SER A 346 -10.88 8.44 -33.33
C SER A 346 -10.59 9.80 -33.93
N GLY A 347 -9.98 10.73 -33.19
CA GLY A 347 -9.62 12.05 -33.71
C GLY A 347 -8.61 11.99 -34.88
N ALA A 348 -7.62 11.08 -34.82
CA ALA A 348 -6.70 10.87 -35.94
C ALA A 348 -7.41 10.26 -37.16
N ALA A 349 -8.41 9.39 -36.97
CA ALA A 349 -9.23 8.88 -38.09
C ALA A 349 -10.03 9.98 -38.77
N GLU A 350 -10.59 10.92 -38.01
CA GLU A 350 -11.28 12.09 -38.55
C GLU A 350 -10.33 12.97 -39.39
N ILE A 351 -9.10 13.18 -38.91
CA ILE A 351 -8.07 13.92 -39.64
C ILE A 351 -7.73 13.22 -40.97
N VAL A 352 -7.50 11.89 -40.94
CA VAL A 352 -7.23 11.11 -42.15
C VAL A 352 -8.38 11.21 -43.14
N LEU A 353 -9.61 11.02 -42.68
CA LEU A 353 -10.83 11.12 -43.47
C LEU A 353 -10.96 12.48 -44.16
N ILE A 354 -10.85 13.57 -43.41
CA ILE A 354 -10.98 14.94 -43.95
C ILE A 354 -9.85 15.23 -44.93
N THR A 355 -8.60 14.86 -44.59
CA THR A 355 -7.44 15.07 -45.46
C THR A 355 -7.60 14.36 -46.79
N LEU A 356 -8.03 13.10 -46.79
CA LEU A 356 -8.27 12.33 -48.03
C LEU A 356 -9.41 12.93 -48.86
N ALA A 357 -10.50 13.37 -48.23
CA ALA A 357 -11.61 14.00 -48.94
C ALA A 357 -11.19 15.31 -49.61
N VAL A 358 -10.50 16.20 -48.89
CA VAL A 358 -10.00 17.46 -49.42
C VAL A 358 -8.96 17.24 -50.54
N ALA A 359 -7.99 16.32 -50.32
CA ALA A 359 -6.99 15.99 -51.32
C ALA A 359 -7.59 15.39 -52.61
N SER A 360 -8.77 14.75 -52.51
CA SER A 360 -9.51 14.20 -53.66
C SER A 360 -10.49 15.18 -54.29
N GLY A 361 -10.53 16.44 -53.83
CA GLY A 361 -11.45 17.46 -54.34
C GLY A 361 -12.93 17.22 -53.99
N LEU A 362 -13.21 16.35 -53.02
CA LEU A 362 -14.57 16.08 -52.56
C LEU A 362 -15.02 17.15 -51.54
N PRO A 363 -16.34 17.39 -51.41
CA PRO A 363 -16.87 18.25 -50.35
C PRO A 363 -16.47 17.75 -48.97
N LEU A 364 -16.47 18.66 -47.96
CA LEU A 364 -16.17 18.28 -46.58
C LEU A 364 -17.06 17.09 -46.12
N PRO A 365 -16.46 16.01 -45.64
CA PRO A 365 -17.19 14.77 -45.35
C PRO A 365 -18.06 14.87 -44.08
N LEU A 366 -17.69 15.70 -43.14
CA LEU A 366 -18.43 15.95 -41.88
C LEU A 366 -18.52 17.46 -41.64
N LEU A 367 -19.63 17.89 -41.05
CA LEU A 367 -19.82 19.26 -40.60
C LEU A 367 -19.18 19.46 -39.21
N PRO A 368 -18.79 20.69 -38.83
CA PRO A 368 -18.24 20.96 -37.51
C PRO A 368 -19.13 20.50 -36.36
N VAL A 369 -20.45 20.64 -36.49
CA VAL A 369 -21.41 20.16 -35.48
C VAL A 369 -21.44 18.63 -35.39
N GLN A 370 -21.22 17.92 -36.50
CA GLN A 370 -21.14 16.46 -36.52
C GLN A 370 -19.84 15.94 -35.84
N LEU A 371 -18.72 16.63 -36.06
CA LEU A 371 -17.45 16.35 -35.38
C LEU A 371 -17.58 16.61 -33.87
N LEU A 372 -18.24 17.72 -33.49
CA LEU A 372 -18.51 18.00 -32.09
C LEU A 372 -19.41 16.92 -31.46
N TRP A 373 -20.41 16.43 -32.21
CA TRP A 373 -21.29 15.35 -31.77
C TRP A 373 -20.51 14.05 -31.48
N LEU A 374 -19.64 13.63 -32.38
CA LEU A 374 -18.79 12.46 -32.23
C LEU A 374 -17.91 12.59 -30.96
N ASN A 375 -17.19 13.68 -30.85
CA ASN A 375 -16.20 13.84 -29.78
C ASN A 375 -16.82 14.12 -28.39
N LEU A 376 -17.98 14.79 -28.32
CA LEU A 376 -18.59 15.17 -27.06
C LEU A 376 -19.70 14.22 -26.63
N ALA A 377 -20.63 13.88 -27.54
CA ALA A 377 -21.82 13.12 -27.16
C ALA A 377 -21.60 11.60 -27.18
N THR A 378 -20.89 11.07 -28.19
CA THR A 378 -20.65 9.62 -28.28
C THR A 378 -19.41 9.21 -27.53
N ASN A 379 -18.24 9.78 -27.84
CA ASN A 379 -16.99 9.47 -27.15
C ASN A 379 -17.03 9.88 -25.68
N GLY A 380 -17.56 11.05 -25.32
CA GLY A 380 -17.56 11.52 -23.93
C GLY A 380 -18.24 10.57 -22.95
N VAL A 381 -19.36 9.96 -23.32
CA VAL A 381 -20.04 8.93 -22.49
C VAL A 381 -19.19 7.66 -22.39
N GLN A 382 -18.58 7.27 -23.49
CA GLN A 382 -17.75 6.06 -23.57
C GLN A 382 -16.44 6.21 -22.81
N ASP A 383 -15.82 7.38 -22.85
CA ASP A 383 -14.58 7.70 -22.13
C ASP A 383 -14.76 7.60 -20.62
N VAL A 384 -15.87 8.18 -20.10
CA VAL A 384 -16.21 8.06 -18.68
C VAL A 384 -16.41 6.60 -18.29
N ALA A 385 -17.15 5.84 -19.10
CA ALA A 385 -17.40 4.44 -18.82
C ALA A 385 -16.11 3.59 -18.86
N LEU A 386 -15.20 3.88 -19.82
CA LEU A 386 -13.90 3.19 -19.96
C LEU A 386 -12.93 3.53 -18.83
N ALA A 387 -13.04 4.73 -18.22
CA ALA A 387 -12.23 5.12 -17.07
C ALA A 387 -12.48 4.23 -15.83
N PHE A 388 -13.65 3.60 -15.74
CA PHE A 388 -14.01 2.66 -14.67
C PHE A 388 -13.90 1.17 -15.07
N GLU A 389 -13.17 0.87 -16.14
CA GLU A 389 -12.97 -0.53 -16.56
C GLU A 389 -12.21 -1.32 -15.50
N PRO A 390 -12.65 -2.53 -15.14
CA PRO A 390 -11.92 -3.42 -14.25
C PRO A 390 -10.52 -3.77 -14.77
N ALA A 391 -9.62 -4.11 -13.86
CA ALA A 391 -8.24 -4.46 -14.16
C ALA A 391 -8.11 -5.56 -15.23
N GLU A 392 -7.15 -5.43 -16.15
CA GLU A 392 -6.80 -6.49 -17.10
C GLU A 392 -5.89 -7.52 -16.43
N GLY A 393 -6.47 -8.56 -15.81
CA GLY A 393 -5.74 -9.57 -15.07
C GLY A 393 -5.30 -9.10 -13.68
N ASP A 394 -4.27 -9.75 -13.13
CA ASP A 394 -3.67 -9.36 -11.86
C ASP A 394 -2.58 -8.30 -12.09
N VAL A 395 -2.93 -7.05 -11.82
CA VAL A 395 -2.01 -5.91 -12.03
C VAL A 395 -0.84 -5.90 -11.05
N LEU A 396 -0.96 -6.62 -9.91
CA LEU A 396 0.11 -6.76 -8.94
C LEU A 396 1.16 -7.79 -9.37
N ARG A 397 0.89 -8.68 -10.32
CA ARG A 397 1.90 -9.58 -10.91
C ARG A 397 2.77 -8.92 -11.98
N GLN A 398 2.46 -7.69 -12.33
CA GLN A 398 3.26 -6.92 -13.29
C GLN A 398 4.32 -6.10 -12.55
N ARG A 399 5.51 -5.98 -13.14
CA ARG A 399 6.54 -5.07 -12.59
C ARG A 399 6.06 -3.63 -12.68
N PRO A 400 6.47 -2.75 -11.72
CA PRO A 400 6.18 -1.33 -11.81
C PRO A 400 6.70 -0.75 -13.13
N ARG A 401 5.94 0.14 -13.73
CA ARG A 401 6.40 0.87 -14.92
C ARG A 401 7.49 1.86 -14.54
N PRO A 402 8.54 1.99 -15.35
CA PRO A 402 9.55 3.02 -15.14
C PRO A 402 8.88 4.41 -15.12
N PRO A 403 9.23 5.29 -14.17
CA PRO A 403 8.60 6.63 -14.07
C PRO A 403 8.76 7.49 -15.33
N GLN A 404 9.81 7.23 -16.13
CA GLN A 404 10.11 7.96 -17.36
C GLN A 404 9.43 7.37 -18.60
N GLU A 405 8.70 6.25 -18.47
CA GLU A 405 7.99 5.64 -19.59
C GLU A 405 6.86 6.56 -20.04
N PRO A 406 6.82 6.99 -21.32
CA PRO A 406 5.78 7.87 -21.80
C PRO A 406 4.42 7.18 -21.76
N VAL A 407 3.37 7.94 -21.45
CA VAL A 407 1.98 7.44 -21.46
C VAL A 407 1.64 6.83 -22.83
N PHE A 408 2.16 7.45 -23.89
CA PHE A 408 1.98 7.03 -25.28
C PHE A 408 3.21 6.25 -25.77
N ASP A 409 3.31 4.99 -25.35
CA ASP A 409 4.42 4.10 -25.68
C ASP A 409 4.42 3.64 -27.15
N ARG A 410 5.46 2.92 -27.57
CA ARG A 410 5.60 2.44 -28.94
C ARG A 410 4.43 1.55 -29.38
N LEU A 411 3.96 0.69 -28.49
CA LEU A 411 2.87 -0.23 -28.79
C LEU A 411 1.55 0.51 -29.00
N MET A 412 1.24 1.42 -28.10
CA MET A 412 0.05 2.26 -28.16
C MET A 412 0.08 3.12 -29.43
N ARG A 413 1.23 3.73 -29.78
CA ARG A 413 1.38 4.49 -31.04
C ARG A 413 1.05 3.66 -32.27
N GLN A 414 1.63 2.45 -32.37
CA GLN A 414 1.37 1.56 -33.51
C GLN A 414 -0.10 1.21 -33.67
N ARG A 415 -0.79 0.91 -32.56
CA ARG A 415 -2.22 0.57 -32.57
C ARG A 415 -3.09 1.75 -32.92
N THR A 416 -2.81 2.90 -32.34
CA THR A 416 -3.55 4.14 -32.62
C THR A 416 -3.43 4.52 -34.09
N VAL A 417 -2.20 4.47 -34.64
CA VAL A 417 -2.00 4.78 -36.08
C VAL A 417 -2.72 3.76 -36.96
N LEU A 418 -2.63 2.45 -36.64
CA LEU A 418 -3.33 1.42 -37.42
C LEU A 418 -4.85 1.64 -37.40
N ALA A 419 -5.43 1.82 -36.20
CA ALA A 419 -6.87 2.05 -36.05
C ALA A 419 -7.32 3.32 -36.79
N ALA A 420 -6.58 4.43 -36.64
CA ALA A 420 -6.86 5.69 -37.32
C ALA A 420 -6.83 5.56 -38.84
N LEU A 421 -5.81 4.88 -39.37
CA LEU A 421 -5.72 4.66 -40.84
C LEU A 421 -6.87 3.79 -41.34
N VAL A 422 -7.20 2.69 -40.67
CA VAL A 422 -8.30 1.80 -41.07
C VAL A 422 -9.64 2.54 -41.02
N MET A 423 -9.97 3.21 -39.91
CA MET A 423 -11.22 3.95 -39.77
C MET A 423 -11.32 5.12 -40.77
N GLY A 424 -10.24 5.90 -40.90
CA GLY A 424 -10.21 7.07 -41.80
C GLY A 424 -10.29 6.68 -43.29
N VAL A 425 -9.52 5.65 -43.71
CA VAL A 425 -9.52 5.21 -45.12
C VAL A 425 -10.84 4.50 -45.50
N VAL A 426 -11.35 3.63 -44.64
CA VAL A 426 -12.64 2.95 -44.90
C VAL A 426 -13.79 3.93 -44.85
N GLY A 427 -13.79 4.91 -43.94
CA GLY A 427 -14.76 6.00 -43.88
C GLY A 427 -14.72 6.86 -45.17
N PHE A 428 -13.51 7.23 -45.62
CA PHE A 428 -13.32 7.93 -46.89
C PHE A 428 -13.82 7.12 -48.07
N ALA A 429 -13.48 5.84 -48.17
CA ALA A 429 -13.91 4.99 -49.29
C ALA A 429 -15.44 4.84 -49.32
N LEU A 430 -16.10 4.70 -48.18
CA LEU A 430 -17.57 4.70 -48.09
C LEU A 430 -18.14 6.01 -48.58
N TYR A 431 -17.63 7.15 -48.09
CA TYR A 431 -18.11 8.49 -48.48
C TYR A 431 -17.95 8.74 -49.99
N ALA A 432 -16.77 8.46 -50.53
CA ALA A 432 -16.50 8.60 -51.97
C ALA A 432 -17.42 7.70 -52.82
N ALA A 433 -17.61 6.44 -52.42
CA ALA A 433 -18.48 5.49 -53.13
C ALA A 433 -19.96 5.92 -53.11
N LEU A 434 -20.45 6.50 -52.01
CA LEU A 434 -21.82 7.03 -51.94
C LEU A 434 -22.02 8.21 -52.90
N LEU A 435 -21.08 9.16 -52.91
CA LEU A 435 -21.14 10.30 -53.83
C LEU A 435 -21.03 9.86 -55.30
N GLN A 436 -20.15 8.90 -55.63
CA GLN A 436 -20.04 8.35 -57.00
C GLN A 436 -21.32 7.65 -57.46
N ARG A 437 -22.10 7.07 -56.52
CA ARG A 437 -23.41 6.44 -56.77
C ARG A 437 -24.54 7.46 -56.85
N GLY A 438 -24.23 8.76 -56.80
CA GLY A 438 -25.21 9.84 -56.94
C GLY A 438 -26.03 10.15 -55.69
N TRP A 439 -25.56 9.71 -54.49
CA TRP A 439 -26.26 10.08 -53.24
C TRP A 439 -26.18 11.60 -53.01
N PRO A 440 -27.28 12.21 -52.53
CA PRO A 440 -27.23 13.59 -52.06
C PRO A 440 -26.16 13.77 -50.96
N LEU A 441 -25.46 14.92 -51.00
CA LEU A 441 -24.37 15.21 -50.07
C LEU A 441 -24.76 15.04 -48.58
N GLU A 442 -25.94 15.52 -48.21
CA GLU A 442 -26.44 15.39 -46.83
C GLU A 442 -26.67 13.95 -46.42
N GLN A 443 -27.21 13.11 -47.31
CA GLN A 443 -27.41 11.68 -47.03
C GLN A 443 -26.07 10.93 -46.97
N ALA A 444 -25.10 11.28 -47.79
CA ALA A 444 -23.76 10.71 -47.73
C ALA A 444 -23.04 11.07 -46.40
N ARG A 445 -23.19 12.32 -45.92
CA ARG A 445 -22.69 12.77 -44.62
C ARG A 445 -23.38 12.06 -43.47
N ASN A 446 -24.70 11.88 -43.51
CA ASN A 446 -25.46 11.14 -42.50
C ASN A 446 -24.99 9.67 -42.40
N ALA A 447 -24.84 9.00 -43.54
CA ALA A 447 -24.32 7.66 -43.60
C ALA A 447 -22.88 7.56 -43.05
N LEU A 448 -22.03 8.53 -43.37
CA LEU A 448 -20.67 8.59 -42.83
C LEU A 448 -20.64 8.85 -41.33
N LEU A 449 -21.49 9.74 -40.82
CA LEU A 449 -21.61 10.00 -39.39
C LEU A 449 -21.97 8.75 -38.63
N LEU A 450 -22.96 7.96 -39.11
CA LEU A 450 -23.29 6.66 -38.54
C LEU A 450 -22.11 5.69 -38.59
N GLN A 451 -21.37 5.67 -39.72
CA GLN A 451 -20.17 4.81 -39.85
C GLN A 451 -19.11 5.15 -38.79
N MET A 452 -18.88 6.44 -38.51
CA MET A 452 -17.92 6.86 -37.50
C MET A 452 -18.38 6.43 -36.09
N VAL A 453 -19.66 6.60 -35.74
CA VAL A 453 -20.23 6.11 -34.48
C VAL A 453 -20.08 4.59 -34.32
N LEU A 454 -20.30 3.84 -35.40
CA LEU A 454 -20.09 2.38 -35.37
C LEU A 454 -18.60 2.00 -35.18
N PHE A 455 -17.69 2.75 -35.83
CA PHE A 455 -16.25 2.57 -35.60
C PHE A 455 -15.85 2.81 -34.14
N GLU A 456 -16.34 3.89 -33.52
CA GLU A 456 -16.10 4.21 -32.13
C GLU A 456 -16.59 3.08 -31.20
N ASN A 457 -17.82 2.57 -31.42
CA ASN A 457 -18.39 1.48 -30.65
C ASN A 457 -17.58 0.17 -30.76
N VAL A 458 -16.97 -0.09 -31.92
CA VAL A 458 -16.09 -1.25 -32.11
C VAL A 458 -14.71 -1.00 -31.52
N GLN A 459 -14.18 0.23 -31.72
CA GLN A 459 -12.85 0.60 -31.24
C GLN A 459 -12.75 0.62 -29.72
N ILE A 460 -13.84 0.97 -28.99
CA ILE A 460 -13.85 0.88 -27.52
C ILE A 460 -13.60 -0.57 -27.06
N GLY A 461 -14.15 -1.56 -27.75
CA GLY A 461 -13.86 -2.97 -27.50
C GLY A 461 -12.39 -3.31 -27.67
N ASN A 462 -11.74 -2.75 -28.71
CA ASN A 462 -10.30 -2.92 -28.94
C ASN A 462 -9.45 -2.26 -27.86
N CYS A 463 -9.84 -1.08 -27.35
CA CYS A 463 -9.14 -0.33 -26.32
C CYS A 463 -9.32 -0.94 -24.93
N ARG A 464 -10.40 -1.69 -24.69
CA ARG A 464 -10.71 -2.32 -23.42
C ARG A 464 -9.60 -3.23 -22.92
N LEU A 465 -8.98 -4.00 -23.81
CA LEU A 465 -7.89 -4.93 -23.49
C LEU A 465 -6.63 -4.55 -24.26
N GLU A 466 -5.61 -4.13 -23.52
CA GLU A 466 -4.37 -3.66 -24.14
C GLU A 466 -3.50 -4.82 -24.66
N ARG A 467 -3.42 -5.93 -23.95
CA ARG A 467 -2.53 -7.06 -24.29
C ARG A 467 -3.27 -8.30 -24.76
N HIS A 468 -4.52 -8.46 -24.40
CA HIS A 468 -5.32 -9.63 -24.69
C HIS A 468 -6.31 -9.37 -25.85
N SER A 469 -6.79 -10.45 -26.45
CA SER A 469 -7.85 -10.36 -27.46
C SER A 469 -9.15 -9.87 -26.83
N VAL A 470 -9.92 -9.08 -27.57
CA VAL A 470 -11.25 -8.64 -27.14
C VAL A 470 -12.16 -9.84 -26.81
N PHE A 471 -11.95 -10.98 -27.47
CA PHE A 471 -12.71 -12.21 -27.26
C PHE A 471 -12.29 -12.99 -25.99
N SER A 472 -11.20 -12.60 -25.31
CA SER A 472 -10.73 -13.28 -24.10
C SER A 472 -11.46 -12.86 -22.83
N ALA A 473 -12.22 -11.78 -22.85
CA ALA A 473 -12.99 -11.29 -21.71
C ALA A 473 -14.46 -11.10 -22.07
N SER A 474 -15.35 -11.53 -21.17
CA SER A 474 -16.79 -11.32 -21.35
C SER A 474 -17.13 -9.83 -21.40
N PRO A 475 -18.00 -9.39 -22.32
CA PRO A 475 -18.54 -8.02 -22.32
C PRO A 475 -19.24 -7.65 -21.00
N LEU A 476 -19.87 -8.63 -20.35
CA LEU A 476 -20.60 -8.46 -19.07
C LEU A 476 -19.69 -8.16 -17.87
N ARG A 477 -18.37 -8.29 -18.04
CA ARG A 477 -17.40 -7.93 -16.97
C ARG A 477 -17.43 -6.45 -16.62
N SER A 478 -17.82 -5.59 -17.56
CA SER A 478 -17.96 -4.16 -17.37
C SER A 478 -19.37 -3.70 -17.75
N PRO A 479 -20.34 -3.80 -16.83
CA PRO A 479 -21.71 -3.40 -17.11
C PRO A 479 -21.84 -1.91 -17.38
N LEU A 480 -20.99 -1.09 -16.74
CA LEU A 480 -20.99 0.36 -16.96
C LEU A 480 -20.55 0.70 -18.39
N LEU A 481 -19.50 0.06 -18.91
CA LEU A 481 -19.02 0.27 -20.28
C LEU A 481 -20.06 -0.19 -21.30
N LEU A 482 -20.68 -1.35 -21.06
CA LEU A 482 -21.74 -1.85 -21.93
C LEU A 482 -22.94 -0.91 -21.96
N ALA A 483 -23.39 -0.45 -20.79
CA ALA A 483 -24.48 0.52 -20.67
C ALA A 483 -24.13 1.86 -21.31
N GLY A 484 -22.92 2.39 -21.07
CA GLY A 484 -22.45 3.64 -21.66
C GLY A 484 -22.37 3.57 -23.19
N THR A 485 -21.82 2.50 -23.75
CA THR A 485 -21.75 2.29 -25.20
C THR A 485 -23.15 2.16 -25.81
N ALA A 486 -24.04 1.40 -25.17
CA ALA A 486 -25.43 1.26 -25.61
C ALA A 486 -26.19 2.58 -25.52
N ALA A 487 -25.97 3.36 -24.46
CA ALA A 487 -26.59 4.67 -24.30
C ALA A 487 -26.13 5.69 -25.34
N ALA A 488 -24.81 5.76 -25.61
CA ALA A 488 -24.24 6.62 -26.65
C ALA A 488 -24.81 6.27 -28.04
N PHE A 489 -24.86 4.96 -28.34
CA PHE A 489 -25.45 4.48 -29.58
C PHE A 489 -26.96 4.78 -29.69
N ALA A 490 -27.72 4.49 -28.64
CA ALA A 490 -29.16 4.80 -28.59
C ALA A 490 -29.44 6.28 -28.73
N LEU A 491 -28.62 7.14 -28.11
CA LEU A 491 -28.71 8.59 -28.24
C LEU A 491 -28.51 9.01 -29.70
N HIS A 492 -27.52 8.46 -30.41
CA HIS A 492 -27.32 8.75 -31.84
C HIS A 492 -28.51 8.30 -32.70
N VAL A 493 -29.04 7.09 -32.47
CA VAL A 493 -30.23 6.59 -33.17
C VAL A 493 -31.44 7.48 -32.89
N LEU A 494 -31.63 7.92 -31.63
CA LEU A 494 -32.72 8.86 -31.29
C LEU A 494 -32.56 10.19 -32.06
N MET A 495 -31.36 10.73 -32.16
CA MET A 495 -31.11 11.96 -32.95
C MET A 495 -31.40 11.78 -34.44
N MET A 496 -31.09 10.62 -35.02
CA MET A 496 -31.42 10.32 -36.42
C MET A 496 -32.94 10.32 -36.70
N HIS A 497 -33.76 9.97 -35.69
CA HIS A 497 -35.21 9.86 -35.84
C HIS A 497 -35.99 11.06 -35.25
N SER A 498 -35.35 11.97 -34.53
CA SER A 498 -35.96 13.18 -33.99
C SER A 498 -35.87 14.34 -34.97
N SER A 499 -36.94 15.14 -35.12
CA SER A 499 -36.93 16.33 -35.98
C SER A 499 -35.86 17.34 -35.56
N TRP A 500 -35.64 17.49 -34.27
CA TRP A 500 -34.60 18.37 -33.74
C TRP A 500 -33.18 17.89 -34.10
N GLY A 501 -32.92 16.58 -33.95
CA GLY A 501 -31.63 15.98 -34.32
C GLY A 501 -31.36 16.04 -35.81
N GLN A 502 -32.38 15.82 -36.63
CA GLN A 502 -32.27 15.93 -38.07
C GLN A 502 -31.92 17.37 -38.51
N HIS A 503 -32.50 18.37 -37.87
CA HIS A 503 -32.18 19.78 -38.14
C HIS A 503 -30.76 20.16 -37.67
N LEU A 504 -30.37 19.73 -36.48
CA LEU A 504 -29.08 20.09 -35.87
C LEU A 504 -27.91 19.40 -36.54
N LEU A 505 -28.03 18.08 -36.75
CA LEU A 505 -26.93 17.23 -37.23
C LEU A 505 -27.00 16.94 -38.74
N GLY A 506 -28.07 17.35 -39.44
CA GLY A 506 -28.29 16.95 -40.82
C GLY A 506 -28.45 15.43 -41.00
N THR A 507 -29.01 14.74 -39.98
CA THR A 507 -29.19 13.30 -39.99
C THR A 507 -30.57 12.90 -40.48
N GLY A 508 -30.80 11.63 -40.70
CA GLY A 508 -32.10 11.07 -41.06
C GLY A 508 -32.09 9.54 -41.06
N PRO A 509 -33.24 8.89 -41.12
CA PRO A 509 -33.33 7.44 -41.12
C PRO A 509 -32.63 6.85 -42.36
N LEU A 510 -31.88 5.77 -42.17
CA LEU A 510 -31.19 5.04 -43.23
C LEU A 510 -31.85 3.67 -43.46
N PRO A 511 -31.84 3.11 -44.68
CA PRO A 511 -32.38 1.79 -44.95
C PRO A 511 -31.57 0.68 -44.28
N LEU A 512 -32.24 -0.41 -43.90
CA LEU A 512 -31.60 -1.54 -43.19
C LEU A 512 -30.38 -2.11 -43.94
N GLN A 513 -30.44 -2.16 -45.25
CA GLN A 513 -29.30 -2.59 -46.08
C GLN A 513 -28.06 -1.75 -45.83
N GLN A 514 -28.19 -0.43 -45.67
CA GLN A 514 -27.08 0.47 -45.38
C GLN A 514 -26.51 0.21 -43.96
N TRP A 515 -27.37 -0.04 -42.98
CA TRP A 515 -26.95 -0.41 -41.64
C TRP A 515 -26.09 -1.68 -41.64
N LEU A 516 -26.49 -2.72 -42.39
CA LEU A 516 -25.74 -3.98 -42.47
C LEU A 516 -24.37 -3.79 -43.13
N VAL A 517 -24.31 -2.97 -44.20
CA VAL A 517 -23.03 -2.65 -44.86
C VAL A 517 -22.11 -1.90 -43.91
N GLN A 518 -22.60 -0.90 -43.18
CA GLN A 518 -21.80 -0.10 -42.29
C GLN A 518 -21.34 -0.91 -41.06
N LEU A 519 -22.17 -1.78 -40.52
CA LEU A 519 -21.79 -2.71 -39.49
C LEU A 519 -20.67 -3.65 -39.95
N ALA A 520 -20.78 -4.20 -41.16
CA ALA A 520 -19.72 -5.03 -41.74
C ALA A 520 -18.40 -4.27 -41.92
N LEU A 521 -18.48 -3.00 -42.39
CA LEU A 521 -17.30 -2.14 -42.54
C LEU A 521 -16.67 -1.79 -41.18
N SER A 522 -17.47 -1.59 -40.14
CA SER A 522 -16.96 -1.26 -38.82
C SER A 522 -16.12 -2.39 -38.20
N LEU A 523 -16.41 -3.67 -38.58
CA LEU A 523 -15.60 -4.81 -38.15
C LEU A 523 -14.17 -4.79 -38.72
N SER A 524 -13.87 -4.00 -39.75
CA SER A 524 -12.53 -3.89 -40.31
C SER A 524 -11.49 -3.43 -39.28
N VAL A 525 -11.84 -2.50 -38.41
CA VAL A 525 -10.93 -2.00 -37.36
C VAL A 525 -10.71 -3.08 -36.29
N LEU A 526 -11.73 -3.87 -35.95
CA LEU A 526 -11.60 -5.00 -35.04
C LEU A 526 -10.61 -6.04 -35.59
N LEU A 527 -10.80 -6.44 -36.85
CA LEU A 527 -9.94 -7.44 -37.51
C LEU A 527 -8.48 -6.94 -37.60
N ALA A 528 -8.28 -5.70 -37.97
CA ALA A 528 -6.93 -5.11 -38.09
C ALA A 528 -6.20 -5.10 -36.74
N VAL A 529 -6.86 -4.64 -35.67
CA VAL A 529 -6.27 -4.58 -34.33
C VAL A 529 -6.05 -5.97 -33.73
N GLU A 530 -7.00 -6.89 -33.90
CA GLU A 530 -6.85 -8.27 -33.43
C GLU A 530 -5.73 -9.03 -34.17
N LEU A 531 -5.58 -8.82 -35.48
CA LEU A 531 -4.48 -9.36 -36.26
C LEU A 531 -3.13 -8.83 -35.73
N GLN A 532 -3.03 -7.55 -35.45
CA GLN A 532 -1.82 -6.96 -34.86
C GLN A 532 -1.52 -7.56 -33.49
N LYS A 533 -2.54 -7.68 -32.60
CA LYS A 533 -2.39 -8.34 -31.28
C LYS A 533 -1.89 -9.79 -31.41
N TRP A 534 -2.39 -10.51 -32.39
CA TRP A 534 -1.99 -11.90 -32.66
C TRP A 534 -0.53 -12.01 -33.14
N ILE A 535 -0.09 -11.14 -34.06
CA ILE A 535 1.30 -11.10 -34.53
C ILE A 535 2.26 -10.81 -33.36
N GLN A 536 1.92 -9.82 -32.53
CA GLN A 536 2.74 -9.43 -31.39
C GLN A 536 2.91 -10.55 -30.38
N ARG A 537 1.82 -11.26 -30.01
CA ARG A 537 1.89 -12.40 -29.09
C ARG A 537 2.77 -13.55 -29.60
N ARG A 538 2.84 -13.74 -30.92
CA ARG A 538 3.74 -14.74 -31.50
C ARG A 538 5.21 -14.32 -31.39
N GLY A 539 5.48 -13.01 -31.55
CA GLY A 539 6.83 -12.45 -31.39
C GLY A 539 7.34 -12.57 -29.93
N ASP A 540 6.47 -12.25 -28.95
CA ASP A 540 6.83 -12.27 -27.51
C ASP A 540 7.09 -13.70 -26.99
N ARG A 541 6.44 -14.73 -27.53
CA ARG A 541 6.69 -16.14 -27.16
C ARG A 541 8.06 -16.65 -27.60
N GLY A 542 8.68 -16.00 -28.58
CA GLY A 542 10.02 -16.34 -29.06
C GLY A 542 11.17 -15.65 -28.28
N SER A 543 10.87 -14.66 -27.46
CA SER A 543 11.86 -13.80 -26.79
C SER A 543 11.80 -13.84 -25.25
N SER A 544 11.18 -14.86 -24.65
CA SER A 544 11.08 -14.99 -23.19
C SER A 544 12.47 -15.28 -22.58
N PRO A 545 13.14 -14.32 -21.90
CA PRO A 545 14.29 -14.63 -21.07
C PRO A 545 13.80 -15.28 -19.79
N ALA A 546 14.50 -16.30 -19.35
CA ALA A 546 14.28 -17.04 -18.11
C ALA A 546 14.06 -16.08 -16.93
N ASN A 547 12.97 -16.28 -16.20
CA ASN A 547 12.67 -15.62 -14.94
C ASN A 547 13.80 -15.88 -13.92
N THR A 548 14.71 -14.94 -13.76
CA THR A 548 15.51 -14.83 -12.55
C THR A 548 14.67 -14.02 -11.55
N PRO A 549 14.33 -14.57 -10.37
CA PRO A 549 13.68 -13.79 -9.32
C PRO A 549 14.64 -12.67 -8.89
N PRO A 550 14.15 -11.46 -8.63
CA PRO A 550 14.97 -10.45 -8.01
C PRO A 550 15.33 -10.94 -6.60
N GLY A 551 16.60 -11.23 -6.39
CA GLY A 551 17.14 -11.30 -5.04
C GLY A 551 16.84 -9.99 -4.32
N CYS A 552 16.52 -10.09 -3.02
CA CYS A 552 16.27 -8.97 -2.12
C CYS A 552 17.27 -7.86 -2.26
#